data_79abbff04bd23377d592a78b2f29b7f0
#
_entry.id   79abbff04bd23377d592a78b2f29b7f0
#
_cell.length_a   1.000
_cell.length_b   1.000
_cell.length_c   1.000
_cell.angle_alpha   90.00
_cell.angle_beta   90.00
_cell.angle_gamma   90.00
#
_symmetry.space_group_name_H-M   'P 1'
#
loop_
_entity.id
_entity.type
_entity.pdbx_description
1 polymer ?
#
loop_
_entity_poly.entity_id
_entity_poly.type
_entity_poly.pdbx_seq_one_letter_code
_entity_poly.pdbx_strand_id
1 'polypeptide(L)'
;MAILWLDFETRSRCDLPSAGAYNYAKHPSTEVLCMSYAFDDGEVETWLPKYPFPERIANFKGQIRAHNAAFERLIFWHVLDIPFALEQFY
;
A
#
# COMPACT_ATOMS: atom_id res chain seq x y z
N MET A 1 -8.33 19.25 -3.09
CA MET A 1 -8.31 17.95 -2.39
C MET A 1 -6.99 17.26 -2.67
N ALA A 2 -6.33 16.78 -1.63
CA ALA A 2 -5.06 16.09 -1.80
C ALA A 2 -5.26 14.66 -2.29
N ILE A 3 -4.40 14.22 -3.19
CA ILE A 3 -4.41 12.88 -3.73
C ILE A 3 -3.04 12.25 -3.50
N LEU A 4 -3.04 11.04 -2.96
CA LEU A 4 -1.83 10.22 -2.83
C LEU A 4 -1.91 9.08 -3.85
N TRP A 5 -0.95 9.07 -4.78
CA TRP A 5 -0.78 7.97 -5.73
C TRP A 5 0.27 7.03 -5.17
N LEU A 6 -0.02 5.72 -5.18
CA LEU A 6 0.95 4.77 -4.69
C LEU A 6 0.87 3.41 -5.39
N ASP A 7 1.97 2.68 -5.30
CA ASP A 7 2.11 1.36 -5.88
C ASP A 7 3.10 0.55 -5.04
N PHE A 8 2.70 -0.65 -4.63
CA PHE A 8 3.56 -1.57 -3.88
C PHE A 8 4.15 -2.64 -4.79
N GLU A 9 5.42 -2.96 -4.54
CA GLU A 9 6.01 -4.21 -4.98
C GLU A 9 6.11 -5.13 -3.77
N THR A 10 5.57 -6.34 -3.88
CA THR A 10 5.52 -7.31 -2.78
C THR A 10 6.07 -8.66 -3.21
N ARG A 11 6.37 -9.51 -2.24
CA ARG A 11 6.64 -10.92 -2.48
C ARG A 11 5.99 -11.77 -1.40
N SER A 12 5.69 -13.03 -1.74
CA SER A 12 5.03 -13.95 -0.83
C SER A 12 5.18 -15.37 -1.35
N ARG A 13 5.15 -16.34 -0.44
CA ARG A 13 5.00 -17.75 -0.83
C ARG A 13 3.55 -18.12 -1.14
N CYS A 14 2.63 -17.22 -0.86
CA CYS A 14 1.22 -17.40 -1.18
C CYS A 14 1.00 -17.12 -2.68
N ASP A 15 0.28 -18.02 -3.35
CA ASP A 15 0.01 -17.86 -4.78
C ASP A 15 -1.19 -16.93 -4.98
N LEU A 16 -0.93 -15.71 -5.41
CA LEU A 16 -1.97 -14.69 -5.58
C LEU A 16 -3.10 -15.10 -6.52
N PRO A 17 -2.83 -15.67 -7.71
CA PRO A 17 -3.92 -16.08 -8.60
C PRO A 17 -4.88 -17.09 -8.02
N SER A 18 -4.39 -18.02 -7.19
CA SER A 18 -5.24 -19.07 -6.61
C SER A 18 -5.84 -18.68 -5.26
N ALA A 19 -5.12 -17.88 -4.46
CA ALA A 19 -5.55 -17.53 -3.11
C ALA A 19 -6.40 -16.26 -3.04
N GLY A 20 -6.19 -15.32 -3.98
CA GLY A 20 -6.81 -14.01 -3.97
C GLY A 20 -6.08 -13.01 -3.09
N ALA A 21 -6.40 -11.73 -3.28
CA ALA A 21 -5.66 -10.62 -2.65
C ALA A 21 -5.75 -10.66 -1.11
N TYR A 22 -6.91 -10.99 -0.57
CA TYR A 22 -7.11 -11.02 0.88
C TYR A 22 -6.21 -12.06 1.55
N ASN A 23 -6.23 -13.30 1.06
CA ASN A 23 -5.41 -14.36 1.63
C ASN A 23 -3.92 -14.10 1.41
N TYR A 24 -3.57 -13.53 0.26
CA TYR A 24 -2.20 -13.12 -0.03
C TYR A 24 -1.70 -12.09 0.99
N ALA A 25 -2.48 -11.04 1.23
CA ALA A 25 -2.09 -9.98 2.16
C ALA A 25 -1.94 -10.49 3.59
N LYS A 26 -2.76 -11.46 4.00
CA LYS A 26 -2.72 -12.04 5.34
C LYS A 26 -1.63 -13.09 5.52
N HIS A 27 -1.04 -13.60 4.45
CA HIS A 27 -0.09 -14.69 4.54
C HIS A 27 1.16 -14.25 5.31
N PRO A 28 1.66 -15.08 6.25
CA PRO A 28 2.84 -14.69 7.07
C PRO A 28 4.10 -14.41 6.27
N SER A 29 4.24 -14.99 5.07
CA SER A 29 5.43 -14.78 4.23
C SER A 29 5.33 -13.52 3.37
N THR A 30 4.18 -12.85 3.33
CA THR A 30 4.00 -11.67 2.48
C THR A 30 4.74 -10.47 3.05
N GLU A 31 5.55 -9.83 2.22
CA GLU A 31 6.27 -8.64 2.61
C GLU A 31 6.31 -7.61 1.49
N VAL A 32 6.46 -6.35 1.87
CA VAL A 32 6.63 -5.25 0.92
C VAL A 32 8.10 -5.14 0.57
N LEU A 33 8.41 -5.11 -0.72
CA LEU A 33 9.77 -4.87 -1.22
C LEU A 33 10.05 -3.39 -1.33
N CYS A 34 9.09 -2.64 -1.87
CA CYS A 34 9.16 -1.17 -1.95
C CYS A 34 7.78 -0.59 -2.21
N MET A 35 7.66 0.71 -2.01
CA MET A 35 6.45 1.47 -2.32
C MET A 35 6.85 2.73 -3.06
N SER A 36 6.33 2.89 -4.28
CA SER A 36 6.47 4.14 -5.03
C SER A 36 5.25 5.00 -4.77
N TYR A 37 5.44 6.30 -4.57
CA TYR A 37 4.33 7.19 -4.25
C TYR A 37 4.58 8.62 -4.71
N ALA A 38 3.51 9.35 -4.88
CA ALA A 38 3.55 10.78 -5.20
C ALA A 38 2.32 11.47 -4.64
N PHE A 39 2.49 12.69 -4.15
CA PHE A 39 1.38 13.52 -3.68
C PHE A 39 0.99 14.50 -4.80
N ASP A 40 -0.28 14.49 -5.16
CA ASP A 40 -0.84 15.34 -6.21
C ASP A 40 0.01 15.27 -7.50
N ASP A 41 0.59 16.38 -7.95
CA ASP A 41 1.43 16.42 -9.15
C ASP A 41 2.92 16.39 -8.82
N GLY A 42 3.27 15.99 -7.59
CA GLY A 42 4.65 15.97 -7.14
C GLY A 42 5.49 14.88 -7.77
N GLU A 43 6.77 14.89 -7.43
CA GLU A 43 7.71 13.88 -7.91
C GLU A 43 7.42 12.53 -7.27
N VAL A 44 7.72 11.48 -8.02
CA VAL A 44 7.60 10.10 -7.51
C VAL A 44 8.77 9.83 -6.57
N GLU A 45 8.46 9.35 -5.38
CA GLU A 45 9.45 8.93 -4.40
C GLU A 45 9.30 7.43 -4.14
N THR A 46 10.33 6.80 -3.61
CA THR A 46 10.32 5.38 -3.30
C THR A 46 10.69 5.15 -1.85
N TRP A 47 9.85 4.40 -1.15
CA TRP A 47 10.11 3.97 0.21
C TRP A 47 10.55 2.50 0.23
N LEU A 48 11.58 2.21 1.03
CA LEU A 48 12.05 0.85 1.28
C LEU A 48 11.81 0.50 2.75
N PRO A 49 11.43 -0.76 3.05
CA PRO A 49 11.11 -1.17 4.43
C PRO A 49 12.22 -0.99 5.46
N LYS A 50 13.47 -0.87 5.01
CA LYS A 50 14.59 -0.60 5.92
C LYS A 50 14.58 0.81 6.51
N TYR A 51 13.76 1.70 5.96
CA TYR A 51 13.61 3.08 6.45
C TYR A 51 12.32 3.21 7.24
N PRO A 52 12.22 4.18 8.17
CA PRO A 52 10.96 4.48 8.85
C PRO A 52 9.88 4.79 7.83
N PHE A 53 8.64 4.34 8.12
CA PHE A 53 7.53 4.60 7.22
C PHE A 53 7.23 6.11 7.18
N PRO A 54 6.99 6.71 5.99
CA PRO A 54 6.75 8.15 5.88
C PRO A 54 5.52 8.59 6.68
N GLU A 55 5.71 9.49 7.64
CA GLU A 55 4.60 9.99 8.47
C GLU A 55 3.54 10.71 7.63
N ARG A 56 3.95 11.38 6.56
CA ARG A 56 3.03 12.06 5.66
C ARG A 56 2.00 11.10 5.07
N ILE A 57 2.42 9.85 4.82
CA ILE A 57 1.52 8.82 4.29
C ILE A 57 0.69 8.23 5.42
N ALA A 58 1.31 7.88 6.55
CA ALA A 58 0.60 7.27 7.68
C ALA A 58 -0.53 8.17 8.21
N ASN A 59 -0.34 9.48 8.14
CA ASN A 59 -1.32 10.45 8.64
C ASN A 59 -2.17 11.08 7.54
N PHE A 60 -2.09 10.55 6.32
CA PHE A 60 -2.80 11.10 5.17
C PHE A 60 -4.31 10.92 5.30
N LYS A 61 -5.07 11.98 5.06
CA LYS A 61 -6.53 11.98 5.19
C LYS A 61 -7.27 12.20 3.87
N GLY A 62 -6.55 12.44 2.77
CA GLY A 62 -7.14 12.65 1.46
C GLY A 62 -7.43 11.36 0.71
N GLN A 63 -7.60 11.47 -0.60
CA GLN A 63 -7.84 10.32 -1.46
C GLN A 63 -6.56 9.55 -1.73
N ILE A 64 -6.68 8.21 -1.73
CA ILE A 64 -5.58 7.32 -2.09
C ILE A 64 -5.95 6.64 -3.40
N ARG A 65 -5.09 6.76 -4.40
CA ARG A 65 -5.28 6.14 -5.71
C ARG A 65 -4.17 5.17 -6.01
N ALA A 66 -4.54 4.02 -6.53
CA ALA A 66 -3.61 2.96 -6.90
C ALA A 66 -4.20 2.18 -8.06
N HIS A 67 -3.34 1.51 -8.82
CA HIS A 67 -3.79 0.68 -9.93
C HIS A 67 -4.78 -0.41 -9.47
N ASN A 68 -4.50 -1.01 -8.31
CA ASN A 68 -5.40 -1.97 -7.69
C ASN A 68 -5.64 -1.53 -6.22
N ALA A 69 -6.55 -0.58 -6.04
CA ALA A 69 -6.78 0.03 -4.72
C ALA A 69 -7.18 -0.99 -3.65
N ALA A 70 -7.94 -2.01 -4.02
CA ALA A 70 -8.32 -3.06 -3.05
C ALA A 70 -7.10 -3.82 -2.53
N PHE A 71 -6.16 -4.15 -3.42
CA PHE A 71 -4.93 -4.83 -3.04
C PHE A 71 -4.06 -3.94 -2.13
N GLU A 72 -3.87 -2.67 -2.52
CA GLU A 72 -3.06 -1.75 -1.74
C GLU A 72 -3.63 -1.55 -0.34
N ARG A 73 -4.94 -1.45 -0.22
CA ARG A 73 -5.61 -1.31 1.09
C ARG A 73 -5.33 -2.52 1.98
N LEU A 74 -5.39 -3.72 1.42
CA LEU A 74 -5.13 -4.95 2.17
C LEU A 74 -3.66 -5.03 2.61
N ILE A 75 -2.73 -4.60 1.78
CA ILE A 75 -1.30 -4.56 2.14
C ILE A 75 -1.07 -3.57 3.29
N PHE A 76 -1.66 -2.37 3.22
CA PHE A 76 -1.56 -1.42 4.34
C PHE A 76 -2.07 -2.03 5.63
N TRP A 77 -3.23 -2.69 5.56
CA TRP A 77 -3.87 -3.22 6.76
C TRP A 77 -3.12 -4.42 7.34
N HIS A 78 -2.82 -5.42 6.51
CA HIS A 78 -2.32 -6.71 7.01
C HIS A 78 -0.80 -6.79 7.10
N VAL A 79 -0.07 -6.09 6.26
CA VAL A 79 1.40 -6.14 6.24
C VAL A 79 2.01 -4.98 7.02
N LEU A 80 1.51 -3.77 6.79
CA LEU A 80 2.07 -2.55 7.38
C LEU A 80 1.36 -2.09 8.65
N ASP A 81 0.20 -2.68 8.97
CA ASP A 81 -0.62 -2.34 10.12
C ASP A 81 -1.03 -0.85 10.14
N ILE A 82 -1.45 -0.36 8.97
CA ILE A 82 -1.94 1.01 8.81
C ILE A 82 -3.37 0.93 8.26
N PRO A 83 -4.40 1.02 9.14
CA PRO A 83 -5.80 0.82 8.73
C PRO A 83 -6.42 2.11 8.18
N PHE A 84 -6.12 2.46 6.94
CA PHE A 84 -6.81 3.57 6.29
C PHE A 84 -8.30 3.30 6.15
N ALA A 85 -9.09 4.36 6.19
CA ALA A 85 -10.53 4.25 5.96
C ALA A 85 -10.80 3.80 4.52
N LEU A 86 -11.79 2.92 4.36
CA LEU A 86 -12.15 2.39 3.04
C LEU A 86 -12.47 3.53 2.06
N GLU A 87 -13.12 4.58 2.53
CA GLU A 87 -13.54 5.72 1.72
C GLU A 87 -12.38 6.51 1.14
N GLN A 88 -11.18 6.37 1.67
CA GLN A 88 -10.00 7.05 1.14
C GLN A 88 -9.52 6.43 -0.18
N PHE A 89 -9.79 5.16 -0.40
CA PHE A 89 -9.35 4.45 -1.60
C PHE A 89 -10.32 4.66 -2.75
N TYR A 90 -9.76 4.88 -3.92
CA TYR A 90 -10.54 5.29 -5.08
C TYR A 90 -10.37 4.31 -6.24
#